data_03f05971984693390d77a9ee9d89f7d6
#
_entry.id   03f05971984693390d77a9ee9d89f7d6
#
_cell.length_a   1.000
_cell.length_b   1.000
_cell.length_c   1.000
_cell.angle_alpha   90.00
_cell.angle_beta   90.00
_cell.angle_gamma   90.00
#
_symmetry.space_group_name_H-M   'P 1'
#
loop_
_entity.id
_entity.type
_entity.pdbx_description
1 polymer ?
#
loop_
_entity_poly.entity_id
_entity_poly.type
_entity_poly.pdbx_seq_one_letter_code
_entity_poly.pdbx_strand_id
1 'polypeptide(L)'
;MSMHGLTSITLGVPDVDAVASYYEDFGLRRLGDRPGRGIAFATAEGGEQLVLRPAERRRLLEIGIGADDPDDLGRVEASLRRAGVEFARDAGSLRVRDPNSALQVSVQVSPRITEVAAKQEPTNGPGRPDRPNGRAPAVEREGRVRPRRLGHVVVGSLDQEGSQRFFTEGLGFKVSDHVPGLASFMRCSTDHHNLLVQQAPVNFLHHTAWEVDDVDEVGRGATAMLDGHPDRHVWGLGRHHIGSNFFWYLKDPVGNFSEYYSDLDVILDDQLWKPSVVEGARGLYNWGPPPPPSFVHPEDLAALMTGSHAPRS
;
A
#
# COMPACT_ATOMS: atom_id res chain seq x y z
N MET A 1 11.48 -5.71 15.30
CA MET A 1 11.69 -4.71 14.21
C MET A 1 11.77 -3.35 14.87
N SER A 2 12.51 -2.41 14.27
CA SER A 2 12.60 -1.03 14.78
C SER A 2 11.48 -0.11 14.25
N MET A 3 10.55 -0.67 13.52
CA MET A 3 9.43 0.03 12.88
C MET A 3 8.14 -0.75 13.13
N HIS A 4 7.01 -0.07 13.02
CA HIS A 4 5.72 -0.67 13.35
C HIS A 4 4.67 -0.60 12.23
N GLY A 5 4.98 -0.01 11.07
CA GLY A 5 4.09 0.03 9.92
C GLY A 5 4.23 1.29 9.08
N LEU A 6 3.47 1.33 8.00
CA LEU A 6 3.30 2.55 7.22
C LEU A 6 2.44 3.56 7.99
N THR A 7 2.83 4.82 7.94
CA THR A 7 2.05 5.92 8.54
C THR A 7 1.42 6.81 7.50
N SER A 8 2.07 6.97 6.35
CA SER A 8 1.56 7.85 5.29
C SER A 8 2.22 7.61 3.95
N ILE A 9 1.57 8.12 2.91
CA ILE A 9 2.17 8.35 1.59
C ILE A 9 1.90 9.77 1.13
N THR A 10 2.82 10.31 0.35
CA THR A 10 2.62 11.58 -0.36
C THR A 10 2.62 11.32 -1.86
N LEU A 11 1.53 11.63 -2.52
CA LEU A 11 1.39 11.55 -3.97
C LEU A 11 1.52 12.93 -4.61
N GLY A 12 2.36 13.03 -5.62
CA GLY A 12 2.38 14.15 -6.54
C GLY A 12 1.42 13.86 -7.70
N VAL A 13 0.51 14.78 -8.01
CA VAL A 13 -0.50 14.61 -9.05
C VAL A 13 -0.73 15.92 -9.83
N PRO A 14 -1.02 15.85 -11.14
CA PRO A 14 -1.25 17.05 -11.94
C PRO A 14 -2.59 17.74 -11.63
N ASP A 15 -3.61 16.99 -11.24
CA ASP A 15 -4.93 17.49 -10.84
C ASP A 15 -5.25 17.03 -9.42
N VAL A 16 -4.92 17.91 -8.46
CA VAL A 16 -5.09 17.62 -7.03
C VAL A 16 -6.54 17.52 -6.64
N ASP A 17 -7.41 18.36 -7.21
CA ASP A 17 -8.84 18.41 -6.84
C ASP A 17 -9.60 17.18 -7.38
N ALA A 18 -9.32 16.77 -8.62
CA ALA A 18 -9.92 15.54 -9.18
C ALA A 18 -9.51 14.30 -8.39
N VAL A 19 -8.22 14.19 -8.03
CA VAL A 19 -7.73 13.06 -7.22
C VAL A 19 -8.25 13.14 -5.78
N ALA A 20 -8.41 14.34 -5.21
CA ALA A 20 -9.00 14.51 -3.89
C ALA A 20 -10.46 14.02 -3.86
N SER A 21 -11.26 14.40 -4.86
CA SER A 21 -12.64 13.92 -4.99
C SER A 21 -12.70 12.39 -5.13
N TYR A 22 -11.79 11.81 -5.90
CA TYR A 22 -11.69 10.35 -6.02
C TYR A 22 -11.44 9.67 -4.66
N TYR A 23 -10.50 10.18 -3.85
CA TYR A 23 -10.23 9.58 -2.53
C TYR A 23 -11.34 9.84 -1.51
N GLU A 24 -12.09 10.94 -1.65
CA GLU A 24 -13.34 11.13 -0.88
C GLU A 24 -14.38 10.08 -1.27
N ASP A 25 -14.56 9.79 -2.57
CA ASP A 25 -15.43 8.71 -3.05
C ASP A 25 -14.91 7.33 -2.57
N PHE A 26 -13.61 7.12 -2.57
CA PHE A 26 -12.94 5.91 -2.07
C PHE A 26 -13.12 5.69 -0.55
N GLY A 27 -13.65 6.67 0.17
CA GLY A 27 -14.00 6.59 1.58
C GLY A 27 -12.98 7.16 2.55
N LEU A 28 -11.93 7.82 2.07
CA LEU A 28 -11.02 8.55 2.93
C LEU A 28 -11.66 9.88 3.38
N ARG A 29 -11.29 10.32 4.58
CA ARG A 29 -11.80 11.55 5.16
C ARG A 29 -10.81 12.69 4.93
N ARG A 30 -11.19 13.70 4.14
CA ARG A 30 -10.40 14.90 3.93
C ARG A 30 -10.19 15.64 5.26
N LEU A 31 -8.94 15.98 5.58
CA LEU A 31 -8.54 16.72 6.78
C LEU A 31 -8.39 18.24 6.50
N GLY A 32 -8.45 18.62 5.24
CA GLY A 32 -8.31 20.00 4.76
C GLY A 32 -6.97 20.29 4.11
N ASP A 33 -6.87 21.51 3.58
CA ASP A 33 -5.67 21.99 2.90
C ASP A 33 -4.65 22.47 3.92
N ARG A 34 -3.42 22.06 3.76
CA ARG A 34 -2.30 22.54 4.57
C ARG A 34 -1.38 23.39 3.70
N PRO A 35 -1.28 24.70 3.94
CA PRO A 35 -0.41 25.59 3.15
C PRO A 35 0.99 25.01 3.01
N GLY A 36 1.45 24.84 1.77
CA GLY A 36 2.77 24.27 1.44
C GLY A 36 2.91 22.75 1.66
N ARG A 37 1.89 22.06 2.21
CA ARG A 37 1.92 20.61 2.45
C ARG A 37 0.97 19.81 1.58
N GLY A 38 -0.07 20.43 0.98
CA GLY A 38 -1.06 19.78 0.15
C GLY A 38 -2.34 19.38 0.90
N ILE A 39 -3.17 18.57 0.27
CA ILE A 39 -4.43 18.08 0.84
C ILE A 39 -4.17 16.75 1.56
N ALA A 40 -4.55 16.68 2.83
CA ALA A 40 -4.36 15.52 3.67
C ALA A 40 -5.66 14.73 3.88
N PHE A 41 -5.53 13.40 3.99
CA PHE A 41 -6.64 12.48 4.23
C PHE A 41 -6.33 11.51 5.37
N ALA A 42 -7.37 11.18 6.13
CA ALA A 42 -7.37 10.15 7.15
C ALA A 42 -8.23 8.96 6.74
N THR A 43 -7.90 7.80 7.28
CA THR A 43 -8.70 6.58 7.21
C THR A 43 -9.72 6.52 8.36
N ALA A 44 -10.48 5.43 8.45
CA ALA A 44 -11.42 5.19 9.55
C ALA A 44 -10.71 5.13 10.91
N GLU A 45 -9.51 4.55 10.98
CA GLU A 45 -8.72 4.45 12.20
C GLU A 45 -7.83 5.67 12.46
N GLY A 46 -7.98 6.70 11.64
CA GLY A 46 -7.29 7.99 11.82
C GLY A 46 -5.95 8.08 11.10
N GLY A 47 -5.09 8.96 11.62
CA GLY A 47 -3.81 9.28 11.00
C GLY A 47 -3.94 10.15 9.74
N GLU A 48 -2.87 10.82 9.37
CA GLU A 48 -2.73 11.54 8.10
C GLU A 48 -2.03 10.59 7.11
N GLN A 49 -2.81 9.68 6.50
CA GLN A 49 -2.24 8.55 5.78
C GLN A 49 -2.04 8.78 4.28
N LEU A 50 -2.70 9.80 3.72
CA LEU A 50 -2.49 10.24 2.35
C LEU A 50 -2.33 11.75 2.32
N VAL A 51 -1.32 12.23 1.57
CA VAL A 51 -1.14 13.64 1.24
C VAL A 51 -1.06 13.78 -0.27
N LEU A 52 -1.88 14.66 -0.85
CA LEU A 52 -1.83 15.00 -2.26
C LEU A 52 -1.10 16.33 -2.45
N ARG A 53 -0.17 16.37 -3.39
CA ARG A 53 0.59 17.59 -3.76
C ARG A 53 0.55 17.81 -5.27
N PRO A 54 0.58 19.06 -5.73
CA PRO A 54 0.70 19.34 -7.17
C PRO A 54 2.06 18.86 -7.68
N ALA A 55 2.02 18.21 -8.86
CA ALA A 55 3.19 17.78 -9.60
C ALA A 55 2.83 17.72 -11.09
N GLU A 56 3.82 17.88 -11.97
CA GLU A 56 3.58 17.81 -13.43
C GLU A 56 3.03 16.45 -13.88
N ARG A 57 3.33 15.38 -13.14
CA ARG A 57 2.94 14.00 -13.43
C ARG A 57 2.65 13.25 -12.15
N ARG A 58 1.85 12.18 -12.24
CA ARG A 58 1.63 11.29 -11.10
C ARG A 58 2.94 10.67 -10.64
N ARG A 59 3.19 10.65 -9.34
CA ARG A 59 4.37 10.05 -8.72
C ARG A 59 4.18 9.82 -7.24
N LEU A 60 4.89 8.85 -6.70
CA LEU A 60 5.07 8.71 -5.26
C LEU A 60 6.23 9.62 -4.82
N LEU A 61 5.95 10.58 -3.97
CA LEU A 61 6.95 11.53 -3.48
C LEU A 61 7.63 11.03 -2.21
N GLU A 62 6.86 10.44 -1.28
CA GLU A 62 7.37 9.98 0.01
C GLU A 62 6.53 8.83 0.57
N ILE A 63 7.20 7.91 1.27
CA ILE A 63 6.59 6.92 2.16
C ILE A 63 6.98 7.28 3.59
N GLY A 64 5.98 7.41 4.48
CA GLY A 64 6.16 7.56 5.91
C GLY A 64 6.10 6.21 6.61
N ILE A 65 7.03 5.98 7.54
CA ILE A 65 7.13 4.77 8.36
C ILE A 65 7.18 5.19 9.82
N GLY A 66 6.45 4.48 10.67
CA GLY A 66 6.41 4.72 12.11
C GLY A 66 7.47 3.93 12.86
N ALA A 67 8.08 4.58 13.85
CA ALA A 67 8.94 3.99 14.87
C ALA A 67 8.35 4.26 16.26
N ASP A 68 8.57 3.35 17.22
CA ASP A 68 8.00 3.49 18.56
C ASP A 68 8.74 4.55 19.39
N ASP A 69 10.06 4.65 19.24
CA ASP A 69 10.89 5.52 20.06
C ASP A 69 12.16 6.03 19.32
N PRO A 70 12.91 6.97 19.92
CA PRO A 70 14.16 7.47 19.35
C PRO A 70 15.27 6.43 19.22
N ASP A 71 15.26 5.36 20.03
CA ASP A 71 16.26 4.28 19.95
C ASP A 71 16.04 3.43 18.69
N ASP A 72 14.79 3.28 18.27
CA ASP A 72 14.46 2.67 16.99
C ASP A 72 15.08 3.45 15.83
N LEU A 73 14.94 4.78 15.84
CA LEU A 73 15.59 5.62 14.84
C LEU A 73 17.12 5.50 14.90
N GLY A 74 17.71 5.34 16.08
CA GLY A 74 19.15 5.09 16.27
C GLY A 74 19.58 3.75 15.63
N ARG A 75 18.75 2.71 15.74
CA ARG A 75 19.00 1.41 15.08
C ARG A 75 18.98 1.51 13.57
N VAL A 76 17.98 2.22 13.02
CA VAL A 76 17.88 2.49 11.57
C VAL A 76 19.07 3.30 11.08
N GLU A 77 19.43 4.37 11.80
CA GLU A 77 20.61 5.20 11.52
C GLU A 77 21.89 4.35 11.44
N ALA A 78 22.12 3.49 12.45
CA ALA A 78 23.29 2.61 12.48
C ALA A 78 23.33 1.64 11.28
N SER A 79 22.16 1.17 10.83
CA SER A 79 22.07 0.29 9.66
C SER A 79 22.37 1.03 8.37
N LEU A 80 21.81 2.23 8.17
CA LEU A 80 22.08 3.07 7.00
C LEU A 80 23.55 3.44 6.90
N ARG A 81 24.20 3.80 8.03
CA ARG A 81 25.63 4.07 8.07
C ARG A 81 26.46 2.87 7.63
N ARG A 82 26.11 1.65 8.10
CA ARG A 82 26.79 0.41 7.67
C ARG A 82 26.60 0.13 6.19
N ALA A 83 25.40 0.43 5.65
CA ALA A 83 25.08 0.30 4.23
C ALA A 83 25.68 1.41 3.36
N GLY A 84 26.33 2.45 3.95
CA GLY A 84 26.92 3.57 3.22
C GLY A 84 25.88 4.49 2.59
N VAL A 85 24.66 4.53 3.11
CA VAL A 85 23.57 5.36 2.59
C VAL A 85 23.49 6.67 3.35
N GLU A 86 23.46 7.78 2.63
CA GLU A 86 23.30 9.13 3.20
C GLU A 86 21.86 9.36 3.67
N PHE A 87 21.70 10.03 4.80
CA PHE A 87 20.42 10.37 5.38
C PHE A 87 20.47 11.71 6.13
N ALA A 88 19.32 12.34 6.32
CA ALA A 88 19.13 13.47 7.20
C ALA A 88 18.44 13.00 8.49
N ARG A 89 18.88 13.52 9.64
CA ARG A 89 18.41 13.13 10.98
C ARG A 89 17.98 14.34 11.78
N ASP A 90 16.75 14.31 12.29
CA ASP A 90 16.20 15.25 13.28
C ASP A 90 15.95 14.53 14.61
N ALA A 91 15.52 15.24 15.64
CA ALA A 91 15.25 14.65 16.96
C ALA A 91 14.23 13.51 16.93
N GLY A 92 13.18 13.63 16.12
CA GLY A 92 12.06 12.66 16.03
C GLY A 92 11.89 12.03 14.66
N SER A 93 12.80 12.27 13.69
CA SER A 93 12.67 11.73 12.33
C SER A 93 14.01 11.47 11.66
N LEU A 94 13.96 10.58 10.69
CA LEU A 94 15.07 10.27 9.79
C LEU A 94 14.52 10.27 8.36
N ARG A 95 15.20 10.98 7.45
CA ARG A 95 14.84 10.98 6.02
C ARG A 95 15.98 10.41 5.22
N VAL A 96 15.62 9.52 4.32
CA VAL A 96 16.58 8.83 3.47
C VAL A 96 15.94 8.62 2.10
N ARG A 97 16.79 8.51 1.08
CA ARG A 97 16.36 8.22 -0.27
C ARG A 97 16.93 6.88 -0.72
N ASP A 98 16.08 6.01 -1.25
CA ASP A 98 16.55 4.80 -1.93
C ASP A 98 17.42 5.20 -3.14
N PRO A 99 18.72 4.85 -3.15
CA PRO A 99 19.62 5.23 -4.23
C PRO A 99 19.24 4.62 -5.59
N ASN A 100 18.46 3.54 -5.60
CA ASN A 100 18.11 2.80 -6.82
C ASN A 100 16.79 3.28 -7.43
N SER A 101 15.77 3.53 -6.61
CA SER A 101 14.46 4.01 -7.06
C SER A 101 14.27 5.52 -6.89
N ALA A 102 15.16 6.20 -6.18
CA ALA A 102 15.07 7.59 -5.76
C ALA A 102 13.83 7.90 -4.90
N LEU A 103 13.16 6.89 -4.35
CA LEU A 103 12.02 7.02 -3.47
C LEU A 103 12.45 7.63 -2.13
N GLN A 104 11.77 8.70 -1.72
CA GLN A 104 11.97 9.31 -0.41
C GLN A 104 11.27 8.47 0.66
N VAL A 105 11.98 8.16 1.73
CA VAL A 105 11.44 7.49 2.91
C VAL A 105 11.68 8.35 4.13
N SER A 106 10.63 8.53 4.94
CA SER A 106 10.68 9.23 6.23
C SER A 106 10.34 8.24 7.34
N VAL A 107 11.26 7.98 8.25
CA VAL A 107 11.01 7.19 9.46
C VAL A 107 10.81 8.15 10.62
N GLN A 108 9.69 8.08 11.32
CA GLN A 108 9.32 9.04 12.36
C GLN A 108 8.87 8.31 13.63
N VAL A 109 9.27 8.85 14.79
CA VAL A 109 8.63 8.46 16.06
C VAL A 109 7.17 8.92 16.00
N SER A 110 6.25 7.98 16.00
CA SER A 110 4.82 8.26 15.89
C SER A 110 3.99 7.20 16.64
N PRO A 111 2.82 7.59 17.16
CA PRO A 111 1.91 6.62 17.73
C PRO A 111 1.54 5.53 16.70
N ARG A 112 1.39 4.30 17.17
CA ARG A 112 0.79 3.24 16.36
C ARG A 112 -0.66 3.59 16.05
N ILE A 113 -1.11 3.29 14.85
CA ILE A 113 -2.54 3.35 14.54
C ILE A 113 -3.22 2.25 15.37
N THR A 114 -4.25 2.62 16.13
CA THR A 114 -5.01 1.67 16.93
C THR A 114 -5.98 0.94 16.01
N GLU A 115 -5.72 -0.33 15.79
CA GLU A 115 -6.61 -1.19 15.01
C GLU A 115 -7.79 -1.65 15.90
N VAL A 116 -8.99 -1.35 15.43
CA VAL A 116 -10.21 -1.90 16.05
C VAL A 116 -10.55 -3.19 15.32
N ALA A 117 -10.59 -4.31 16.05
CA ALA A 117 -10.91 -5.59 15.45
C ALA A 117 -12.26 -5.54 14.71
N ALA A 118 -12.23 -5.92 13.43
CA ALA A 118 -13.46 -6.08 12.67
C ALA A 118 -14.32 -7.19 13.29
N LYS A 119 -15.63 -6.97 13.29
CA LYS A 119 -16.55 -7.99 13.79
C LYS A 119 -16.57 -9.18 12.85
N GLN A 120 -16.25 -10.35 13.39
CA GLN A 120 -16.41 -11.59 12.62
C GLN A 120 -17.89 -11.89 12.41
N GLU A 121 -18.32 -11.89 11.17
CA GLU A 121 -19.71 -12.15 10.82
C GLU A 121 -19.96 -13.65 10.60
N PRO A 122 -21.12 -14.19 11.08
CA PRO A 122 -21.44 -15.59 10.92
C PRO A 122 -21.64 -15.91 9.43
N THR A 123 -21.05 -17.01 8.97
CA THR A 123 -21.13 -17.45 7.58
C THR A 123 -21.67 -18.86 7.48
N ASN A 124 -22.79 -19.06 6.76
CA ASN A 124 -23.32 -20.39 6.50
C ASN A 124 -22.40 -21.18 5.57
N GLY A 125 -22.12 -22.42 5.92
CA GLY A 125 -21.40 -23.38 5.09
C GLY A 125 -22.18 -24.67 4.92
N PRO A 126 -21.77 -25.57 4.00
CA PRO A 126 -22.38 -26.88 3.88
C PRO A 126 -22.40 -27.62 5.22
N GLY A 127 -23.59 -28.02 5.67
CA GLY A 127 -23.78 -28.68 6.96
C GLY A 127 -23.57 -27.82 8.22
N ARG A 128 -23.32 -26.52 8.06
CA ARG A 128 -23.07 -25.57 9.17
C ARG A 128 -23.89 -24.28 9.01
N PRO A 129 -25.13 -24.24 9.56
CA PRO A 129 -25.99 -23.08 9.49
C PRO A 129 -25.67 -22.10 10.66
N ASP A 130 -24.59 -21.32 10.56
CA ASP A 130 -24.18 -20.40 11.61
C ASP A 130 -25.13 -19.19 11.79
N ARG A 131 -26.03 -18.96 10.83
CA ARG A 131 -27.10 -17.94 10.89
C ARG A 131 -28.44 -18.50 10.42
N PRO A 132 -29.05 -19.41 11.22
CA PRO A 132 -30.34 -19.99 10.88
C PRO A 132 -31.43 -18.91 10.89
N ASN A 133 -32.30 -18.90 9.88
CA ASN A 133 -33.42 -17.94 9.73
C ASN A 133 -32.99 -16.45 9.61
N GLY A 134 -31.71 -16.16 9.44
CA GLY A 134 -31.14 -14.81 9.31
C GLY A 134 -30.51 -14.55 7.95
N ARG A 135 -30.52 -13.29 7.52
CA ARG A 135 -29.74 -12.83 6.36
C ARG A 135 -28.28 -12.67 6.74
N ALA A 136 -27.39 -12.64 5.74
CA ALA A 136 -26.00 -12.24 5.98
C ALA A 136 -25.94 -10.77 6.43
N PRO A 137 -25.27 -10.46 7.54
CA PRO A 137 -25.15 -9.06 7.98
C PRO A 137 -24.56 -8.14 6.91
N ALA A 138 -23.71 -8.67 6.04
CA ALA A 138 -23.11 -7.91 4.94
C ALA A 138 -24.16 -7.30 3.98
N VAL A 139 -25.31 -7.97 3.73
CA VAL A 139 -26.36 -7.42 2.86
C VAL A 139 -27.22 -6.37 3.53
N GLU A 140 -27.10 -6.20 4.84
CA GLU A 140 -27.80 -5.20 5.65
C GLU A 140 -26.91 -4.00 5.98
N ARG A 141 -25.62 -4.05 5.62
CA ARG A 141 -24.70 -2.93 5.83
C ARG A 141 -25.08 -1.75 4.94
N GLU A 142 -25.23 -0.62 5.58
CA GLU A 142 -25.50 0.66 4.91
C GLU A 142 -24.30 1.58 4.97
N GLY A 143 -24.33 2.64 4.14
CA GLY A 143 -23.31 3.67 4.12
C GLY A 143 -22.11 3.33 3.26
N ARG A 144 -21.20 4.29 3.19
CA ARG A 144 -19.98 4.22 2.38
C ARG A 144 -18.97 3.32 3.07
N VAL A 145 -18.27 2.48 2.30
CA VAL A 145 -17.09 1.75 2.76
C VAL A 145 -16.00 2.75 3.13
N ARG A 146 -15.32 2.50 4.24
CA ARG A 146 -14.24 3.36 4.75
C ARG A 146 -13.02 2.51 5.03
N PRO A 147 -11.95 2.68 4.25
CA PRO A 147 -10.69 1.99 4.53
C PRO A 147 -10.22 2.21 5.96
N ARG A 148 -9.78 1.14 6.58
CA ARG A 148 -9.25 1.15 7.96
C ARG A 148 -7.91 1.86 8.03
N ARG A 149 -6.98 1.46 7.15
CA ARG A 149 -5.63 2.00 7.09
C ARG A 149 -4.98 1.78 5.72
N LEU A 150 -3.89 2.49 5.49
CA LEU A 150 -2.93 2.19 4.43
C LEU A 150 -2.15 0.93 4.84
N GLY A 151 -2.32 -0.16 4.10
CA GLY A 151 -1.65 -1.42 4.42
C GLY A 151 -0.32 -1.57 3.70
N HIS A 152 -0.32 -1.38 2.37
CA HIS A 152 0.90 -1.53 1.60
C HIS A 152 0.98 -0.61 0.38
N VAL A 153 2.20 -0.51 -0.15
CA VAL A 153 2.52 0.25 -1.36
C VAL A 153 3.34 -0.65 -2.28
N VAL A 154 3.07 -0.60 -3.57
CA VAL A 154 3.84 -1.31 -4.59
C VAL A 154 4.52 -0.33 -5.52
N VAL A 155 5.83 -0.51 -5.70
CA VAL A 155 6.66 0.34 -6.54
C VAL A 155 7.45 -0.47 -7.55
N GLY A 156 7.61 0.09 -8.75
CA GLY A 156 8.57 -0.38 -9.72
C GLY A 156 9.94 0.23 -9.46
N SER A 157 10.99 -0.55 -9.62
CA SER A 157 12.39 -0.11 -9.56
C SER A 157 13.19 -0.60 -10.76
N LEU A 158 14.07 0.25 -11.28
CA LEU A 158 15.05 -0.12 -12.30
C LEU A 158 16.06 -1.16 -11.79
N ASP A 159 16.34 -1.13 -10.48
CA ASP A 159 17.17 -2.09 -9.77
C ASP A 159 16.39 -2.63 -8.55
N GLN A 160 15.59 -3.66 -8.79
CA GLN A 160 14.76 -4.29 -7.77
C GLN A 160 15.59 -4.85 -6.62
N GLU A 161 16.71 -5.53 -6.94
CA GLU A 161 17.56 -6.13 -5.91
C GLU A 161 18.30 -5.07 -5.08
N GLY A 162 18.75 -3.98 -5.71
CA GLY A 162 19.36 -2.85 -5.02
C GLY A 162 18.36 -2.17 -4.08
N SER A 163 17.14 -1.91 -4.53
CA SER A 163 16.06 -1.39 -3.69
C SER A 163 15.71 -2.35 -2.56
N GLN A 164 15.63 -3.66 -2.83
CA GLN A 164 15.40 -4.66 -1.77
C GLN A 164 16.48 -4.59 -0.70
N ARG A 165 17.77 -4.56 -1.08
CA ARG A 165 18.87 -4.41 -0.12
C ARG A 165 18.77 -3.12 0.69
N PHE A 166 18.43 -2.01 0.04
CA PHE A 166 18.20 -0.74 0.75
C PHE A 166 17.14 -0.88 1.84
N PHE A 167 15.98 -1.48 1.52
CA PHE A 167 14.91 -1.66 2.51
C PHE A 167 15.27 -2.69 3.58
N THR A 168 15.93 -3.79 3.24
CA THR A 168 16.27 -4.85 4.21
C THR A 168 17.48 -4.51 5.06
N GLU A 169 18.61 -4.15 4.46
CA GLU A 169 19.88 -3.91 5.16
C GLU A 169 19.96 -2.48 5.72
N GLY A 170 19.38 -1.50 4.99
CA GLY A 170 19.38 -0.10 5.39
C GLY A 170 18.30 0.22 6.41
N LEU A 171 17.06 -0.14 6.12
CA LEU A 171 15.89 0.20 6.96
C LEU A 171 15.47 -0.94 7.90
N GLY A 172 15.89 -2.18 7.67
CA GLY A 172 15.57 -3.31 8.52
C GLY A 172 14.21 -3.97 8.24
N PHE A 173 13.68 -3.81 7.03
CA PHE A 173 12.54 -4.59 6.57
C PHE A 173 12.89 -6.07 6.48
N LYS A 174 11.89 -6.93 6.54
CA LYS A 174 12.04 -8.37 6.36
C LYS A 174 11.34 -8.80 5.08
N VAL A 175 11.99 -9.71 4.34
CA VAL A 175 11.34 -10.35 3.20
C VAL A 175 10.39 -11.42 3.71
N SER A 176 9.13 -11.35 3.28
CA SER A 176 8.10 -12.34 3.58
C SER A 176 8.02 -13.40 2.48
N ASP A 177 7.93 -12.97 1.24
CA ASP A 177 7.94 -13.82 0.06
C ASP A 177 8.64 -13.11 -1.10
N HIS A 178 9.03 -13.85 -2.13
CA HIS A 178 9.60 -13.26 -3.33
C HIS A 178 9.32 -14.07 -4.59
N VAL A 179 9.33 -13.36 -5.71
CA VAL A 179 9.32 -13.92 -7.06
C VAL A 179 10.69 -13.62 -7.66
N PRO A 180 11.57 -14.61 -7.84
CA PRO A 180 12.96 -14.41 -8.24
C PRO A 180 13.11 -13.54 -9.48
N GLY A 181 13.94 -12.49 -9.39
CA GLY A 181 14.19 -11.53 -10.47
C GLY A 181 13.02 -10.62 -10.85
N LEU A 182 11.88 -10.72 -10.14
CA LEU A 182 10.67 -9.95 -10.45
C LEU A 182 10.18 -9.09 -9.29
N ALA A 183 10.07 -9.63 -8.09
CA ALA A 183 9.46 -8.89 -6.99
C ALA A 183 9.84 -9.42 -5.61
N SER A 184 9.90 -8.53 -4.63
CA SER A 184 10.06 -8.85 -3.21
C SER A 184 8.99 -8.22 -2.37
N PHE A 185 8.30 -9.04 -1.59
CA PHE A 185 7.28 -8.64 -0.62
C PHE A 185 7.95 -8.45 0.74
N MET A 186 7.94 -7.22 1.24
CA MET A 186 8.69 -6.85 2.44
C MET A 186 7.81 -6.22 3.49
N ARG A 187 8.12 -6.46 4.77
CA ARG A 187 7.37 -5.92 5.89
C ARG A 187 8.22 -5.16 6.89
N CYS A 188 7.61 -4.15 7.50
CA CYS A 188 8.10 -3.45 8.68
C CYS A 188 7.11 -3.54 9.86
N SER A 189 6.04 -4.31 9.71
CA SER A 189 5.03 -4.62 10.72
C SER A 189 4.78 -6.12 10.81
N THR A 190 3.70 -6.53 11.44
CA THR A 190 3.21 -7.91 11.45
C THR A 190 2.45 -8.30 10.19
N ASP A 191 2.08 -7.37 9.34
CA ASP A 191 1.45 -7.66 8.05
C ASP A 191 2.42 -8.44 7.16
N HIS A 192 1.88 -9.29 6.30
CA HIS A 192 2.71 -10.03 5.35
C HIS A 192 3.60 -9.10 4.53
N HIS A 193 3.09 -7.97 4.09
CA HIS A 193 3.90 -6.95 3.45
C HIS A 193 3.32 -5.55 3.64
N ASN A 194 4.20 -4.58 3.75
CA ASN A 194 3.89 -3.15 3.73
C ASN A 194 4.47 -2.50 2.46
N LEU A 195 5.45 -3.14 1.86
CA LEU A 195 6.08 -2.68 0.63
C LEU A 195 6.38 -3.87 -0.28
N LEU A 196 6.01 -3.74 -1.55
CA LEU A 196 6.48 -4.59 -2.63
C LEU A 196 7.33 -3.76 -3.59
N VAL A 197 8.52 -4.24 -3.90
CA VAL A 197 9.37 -3.68 -4.95
C VAL A 197 9.44 -4.68 -6.10
N GLN A 198 8.99 -4.27 -7.29
CA GLN A 198 9.06 -5.08 -8.50
C GLN A 198 10.09 -4.54 -9.48
N GLN A 199 10.70 -5.44 -10.27
CA GLN A 199 11.54 -5.05 -11.39
C GLN A 199 10.70 -4.35 -12.45
N ALA A 200 11.16 -3.19 -12.90
CA ALA A 200 10.44 -2.40 -13.87
C ALA A 200 11.40 -1.62 -14.79
N PRO A 201 10.98 -1.25 -15.99
CA PRO A 201 11.79 -0.45 -16.90
C PRO A 201 11.90 1.03 -16.48
N VAL A 202 11.20 1.44 -15.43
CA VAL A 202 11.17 2.80 -14.88
C VAL A 202 10.79 2.77 -13.42
N ASN A 203 11.29 3.71 -12.63
CA ASN A 203 10.86 3.89 -11.25
C ASN A 203 9.47 4.54 -11.20
N PHE A 204 8.47 3.87 -10.64
CA PHE A 204 7.11 4.38 -10.59
C PHE A 204 6.30 3.80 -9.43
N LEU A 205 5.21 4.49 -9.07
CA LEU A 205 4.17 3.94 -8.20
C LEU A 205 3.28 3.01 -9.01
N HIS A 206 3.20 1.73 -8.60
CA HIS A 206 2.25 0.81 -9.20
C HIS A 206 0.88 0.98 -8.56
N HIS A 207 0.77 0.78 -7.24
CA HIS A 207 -0.48 0.99 -6.52
C HIS A 207 -0.27 1.27 -5.04
N THR A 208 -1.35 1.75 -4.42
CA THR A 208 -1.54 1.86 -2.97
C THR A 208 -2.66 0.95 -2.55
N ALA A 209 -2.54 0.29 -1.41
CA ALA A 209 -3.52 -0.67 -0.93
C ALA A 209 -4.07 -0.29 0.44
N TRP A 210 -5.38 -0.38 0.55
CA TRP A 210 -6.16 0.13 1.67
C TRP A 210 -7.03 -0.97 2.25
N GLU A 211 -6.79 -1.27 3.52
CA GLU A 211 -7.48 -2.35 4.22
C GLU A 211 -8.94 -2.01 4.53
N VAL A 212 -9.81 -2.96 4.28
CA VAL A 212 -11.23 -2.93 4.67
C VAL A 212 -11.57 -4.18 5.49
N ASP A 213 -12.74 -4.22 6.13
CA ASP A 213 -13.08 -5.24 7.14
C ASP A 213 -13.06 -6.67 6.60
N ASP A 214 -13.62 -6.88 5.41
CA ASP A 214 -13.78 -8.20 4.82
C ASP A 214 -13.99 -8.15 3.30
N VAL A 215 -14.20 -9.30 2.68
CA VAL A 215 -14.42 -9.42 1.22
C VAL A 215 -15.70 -8.72 0.77
N ASP A 216 -16.73 -8.64 1.62
CA ASP A 216 -17.97 -7.92 1.29
C ASP A 216 -17.71 -6.41 1.20
N GLU A 217 -16.86 -5.86 2.07
CA GLU A 217 -16.44 -4.47 1.98
C GLU A 217 -15.58 -4.19 0.71
N VAL A 218 -14.73 -5.14 0.30
CA VAL A 218 -14.02 -5.05 -0.99
C VAL A 218 -15.02 -4.94 -2.15
N GLY A 219 -16.02 -5.82 -2.17
CA GLY A 219 -17.05 -5.83 -3.22
C GLY A 219 -17.93 -4.59 -3.21
N ARG A 220 -18.43 -4.19 -2.03
CA ARG A 220 -19.28 -3.01 -1.85
C ARG A 220 -18.56 -1.70 -2.21
N GLY A 221 -17.31 -1.55 -1.73
CA GLY A 221 -16.50 -0.39 -2.01
C GLY A 221 -16.23 -0.23 -3.51
N ALA A 222 -15.78 -1.29 -4.16
CA ALA A 222 -15.53 -1.26 -5.59
C ALA A 222 -16.82 -1.00 -6.39
N THR A 223 -17.94 -1.64 -6.04
CA THR A 223 -19.23 -1.42 -6.70
C THR A 223 -19.67 0.04 -6.61
N ALA A 224 -19.55 0.64 -5.44
CA ALA A 224 -19.89 2.07 -5.24
C ALA A 224 -18.98 3.00 -6.04
N MET A 225 -17.68 2.68 -6.14
CA MET A 225 -16.72 3.44 -6.93
C MET A 225 -16.96 3.37 -8.44
N LEU A 226 -17.58 2.29 -8.90
CA LEU A 226 -17.88 2.05 -10.32
C LEU A 226 -19.26 2.58 -10.74
N ASP A 227 -20.11 2.95 -9.79
CA ASP A 227 -21.42 3.54 -10.10
C ASP A 227 -21.24 4.89 -10.82
N GLY A 228 -21.67 4.95 -12.07
CA GLY A 228 -21.45 6.11 -12.95
C GLY A 228 -20.00 6.27 -13.46
N HIS A 229 -19.06 5.45 -13.01
CA HIS A 229 -17.63 5.56 -13.33
C HIS A 229 -17.00 4.20 -13.69
N PRO A 230 -17.50 3.46 -14.70
CA PRO A 230 -16.99 2.14 -15.07
C PRO A 230 -15.52 2.14 -15.53
N ASP A 231 -15.01 3.28 -15.97
CA ASP A 231 -13.63 3.52 -16.37
C ASP A 231 -12.63 3.45 -15.20
N ARG A 232 -13.12 3.55 -13.96
CA ARG A 232 -12.29 3.35 -12.77
C ARG A 232 -11.88 1.88 -12.55
N HIS A 233 -12.57 0.91 -13.18
CA HIS A 233 -12.24 -0.51 -13.02
C HIS A 233 -10.88 -0.84 -13.62
N VAL A 234 -10.07 -1.58 -12.85
CA VAL A 234 -8.79 -2.12 -13.32
C VAL A 234 -8.80 -3.64 -13.26
N TRP A 235 -8.97 -4.23 -12.07
CA TRP A 235 -8.89 -5.68 -11.90
C TRP A 235 -9.51 -6.12 -10.58
N GLY A 236 -10.29 -7.18 -10.58
CA GLY A 236 -10.97 -7.77 -9.41
C GLY A 236 -12.39 -8.24 -9.77
N LEU A 237 -13.09 -8.82 -8.84
CA LEU A 237 -12.67 -9.33 -7.54
C LEU A 237 -11.75 -10.55 -7.74
N GLY A 238 -10.72 -10.68 -6.91
CA GLY A 238 -9.85 -11.85 -6.93
C GLY A 238 -9.21 -12.09 -5.55
N ARG A 239 -8.41 -13.16 -5.49
CA ARG A 239 -7.61 -13.51 -4.32
C ARG A 239 -6.16 -13.71 -4.74
N HIS A 240 -5.24 -13.03 -4.08
CA HIS A 240 -3.81 -13.25 -4.27
C HIS A 240 -3.37 -14.60 -3.73
N HIS A 241 -2.30 -15.17 -4.28
CA HIS A 241 -1.64 -16.33 -3.72
C HIS A 241 -0.62 -15.90 -2.66
N ILE A 242 0.20 -14.90 -2.96
CA ILE A 242 1.15 -14.32 -2.03
C ILE A 242 0.41 -13.29 -1.17
N GLY A 243 0.46 -13.46 0.15
CA GLY A 243 -0.24 -12.61 1.12
C GLY A 243 -1.71 -12.97 1.33
N SER A 244 -2.29 -13.90 0.55
CA SER A 244 -3.64 -14.46 0.69
C SER A 244 -4.81 -13.50 0.57
N ASN A 245 -4.60 -12.20 0.44
CA ASN A 245 -5.65 -11.19 0.50
C ASN A 245 -6.61 -11.22 -0.69
N PHE A 246 -7.88 -10.88 -0.42
CA PHE A 246 -8.84 -10.49 -1.43
C PHE A 246 -8.49 -9.10 -1.94
N PHE A 247 -8.78 -8.81 -3.20
CA PHE A 247 -8.44 -7.54 -3.82
C PHE A 247 -9.46 -7.06 -4.85
N TRP A 248 -9.54 -5.74 -5.01
CA TRP A 248 -10.11 -5.06 -6.17
C TRP A 248 -9.36 -3.75 -6.44
N TYR A 249 -8.79 -3.66 -7.63
CA TYR A 249 -8.04 -2.48 -8.08
C TYR A 249 -8.91 -1.53 -8.86
N LEU A 250 -8.78 -0.27 -8.52
CA LEU A 250 -9.45 0.86 -9.14
C LEU A 250 -8.40 1.89 -9.61
N LYS A 251 -8.75 2.72 -10.57
CA LYS A 251 -7.88 3.74 -11.14
C LYS A 251 -8.42 5.13 -10.81
N ASP A 252 -7.55 6.01 -10.31
CA ASP A 252 -7.87 7.42 -10.11
C ASP A 252 -7.83 8.22 -11.43
N PRO A 253 -8.29 9.48 -11.46
CA PRO A 253 -8.34 10.28 -12.70
C PRO A 253 -7.00 10.52 -13.39
N VAL A 254 -5.88 10.34 -12.68
CA VAL A 254 -4.53 10.56 -13.23
C VAL A 254 -3.76 9.25 -13.44
N GLY A 255 -4.41 8.10 -13.24
CA GLY A 255 -3.88 6.79 -13.55
C GLY A 255 -3.13 6.08 -12.41
N ASN A 256 -3.18 6.55 -11.15
CA ASN A 256 -2.72 5.75 -10.03
C ASN A 256 -3.72 4.65 -9.72
N PHE A 257 -3.22 3.46 -9.37
CA PHE A 257 -4.08 2.38 -8.92
C PHE A 257 -4.23 2.43 -7.39
N SER A 258 -5.47 2.19 -6.93
CA SER A 258 -5.83 2.03 -5.54
C SER A 258 -6.50 0.68 -5.36
N GLU A 259 -6.11 -0.07 -4.35
CA GLU A 259 -6.64 -1.39 -4.03
C GLU A 259 -7.48 -1.31 -2.76
N TYR A 260 -8.73 -1.81 -2.80
CA TYR A 260 -9.37 -2.32 -1.59
C TYR A 260 -8.90 -3.75 -1.37
N TYR A 261 -8.42 -4.05 -0.17
CA TYR A 261 -8.04 -5.41 0.20
C TYR A 261 -8.54 -5.80 1.60
N SER A 262 -8.65 -7.12 1.82
CA SER A 262 -8.92 -7.71 3.14
C SER A 262 -8.28 -9.09 3.26
N ASP A 263 -8.18 -9.62 4.48
CA ASP A 263 -7.67 -10.97 4.77
C ASP A 263 -6.21 -11.19 4.34
N LEU A 264 -5.34 -10.21 4.64
CA LEU A 264 -3.90 -10.34 4.44
C LEU A 264 -3.28 -11.23 5.51
N ASP A 265 -2.33 -12.08 5.15
CA ASP A 265 -1.56 -12.90 6.09
C ASP A 265 -0.87 -12.04 7.14
N VAL A 266 -0.84 -12.52 8.40
CA VAL A 266 -0.20 -11.85 9.53
C VAL A 266 0.94 -12.72 10.07
N ILE A 267 2.14 -12.15 10.20
CA ILE A 267 3.36 -12.84 10.63
C ILE A 267 3.72 -12.33 12.02
N LEU A 268 3.31 -13.06 13.05
CA LEU A 268 3.60 -12.73 14.46
C LEU A 268 4.97 -13.26 14.90
N ASP A 269 5.40 -14.39 14.35
CA ASP A 269 6.68 -15.03 14.66
C ASP A 269 7.46 -15.33 13.38
N ASP A 270 8.58 -14.65 13.21
CA ASP A 270 9.46 -14.82 12.05
C ASP A 270 10.05 -16.23 11.93
N GLN A 271 10.18 -16.96 13.04
CA GLN A 271 10.74 -18.31 13.01
C GLN A 271 9.75 -19.34 12.46
N LEU A 272 8.46 -19.03 12.57
CA LEU A 272 7.39 -19.89 12.05
C LEU A 272 7.07 -19.59 10.58
N TRP A 273 7.33 -18.37 10.11
CA TRP A 273 7.13 -18.02 8.71
C TRP A 273 8.28 -18.53 7.85
N LYS A 274 7.93 -19.24 6.79
CA LYS A 274 8.89 -19.70 5.78
C LYS A 274 8.61 -19.00 4.48
N PRO A 275 9.48 -18.05 4.06
CA PRO A 275 9.32 -17.36 2.79
C PRO A 275 9.14 -18.35 1.63
N SER A 276 8.12 -18.12 0.83
CA SER A 276 7.86 -18.88 -0.38
C SER A 276 8.62 -18.29 -1.55
N VAL A 277 9.08 -19.15 -2.43
CA VAL A 277 9.55 -18.80 -3.76
C VAL A 277 8.47 -19.22 -4.74
N VAL A 278 7.84 -18.24 -5.38
CA VAL A 278 6.71 -18.48 -6.27
C VAL A 278 7.11 -18.15 -7.70
N GLU A 279 6.71 -18.99 -8.65
CA GLU A 279 7.01 -18.80 -10.07
C GLU A 279 5.71 -18.64 -10.89
N GLY A 280 5.82 -17.89 -11.98
CA GLY A 280 4.76 -17.73 -12.97
C GLY A 280 3.53 -16.96 -12.45
N ALA A 281 2.37 -17.25 -13.03
CA ALA A 281 1.12 -16.52 -12.76
C ALA A 281 0.64 -16.61 -11.29
N ARG A 282 1.07 -17.62 -10.54
CA ARG A 282 0.79 -17.76 -9.11
C ARG A 282 1.41 -16.62 -8.28
N GLY A 283 2.46 -15.97 -8.76
CA GLY A 283 3.00 -14.78 -8.12
C GLY A 283 2.01 -13.61 -8.10
N LEU A 284 0.99 -13.63 -8.97
CA LEU A 284 0.00 -12.57 -9.07
C LEU A 284 -1.30 -12.93 -8.35
N TYR A 285 -1.93 -14.07 -8.67
CA TYR A 285 -3.24 -14.40 -8.10
C TYR A 285 -3.48 -15.90 -7.98
N ASN A 286 -4.36 -16.27 -7.05
CA ASN A 286 -4.82 -17.64 -6.84
C ASN A 286 -6.08 -17.94 -7.64
N TRP A 287 -7.03 -17.02 -7.63
CA TRP A 287 -8.25 -17.06 -8.44
C TRP A 287 -8.81 -15.65 -8.66
N GLY A 288 -9.67 -15.52 -9.65
CA GLY A 288 -10.28 -14.27 -10.12
C GLY A 288 -10.14 -14.12 -11.63
N PRO A 289 -10.55 -12.98 -12.20
CA PRO A 289 -10.29 -12.71 -13.61
C PRO A 289 -8.77 -12.60 -13.85
N PRO A 290 -8.27 -12.94 -15.06
CA PRO A 290 -6.86 -12.72 -15.38
C PRO A 290 -6.53 -11.21 -15.32
N PRO A 291 -5.30 -10.85 -14.89
CA PRO A 291 -4.91 -9.45 -14.85
C PRO A 291 -4.94 -8.85 -16.26
N PRO A 292 -5.51 -7.66 -16.44
CA PRO A 292 -5.46 -6.98 -17.72
C PRO A 292 -4.02 -6.54 -18.06
N PRO A 293 -3.65 -6.42 -19.34
CA PRO A 293 -2.30 -5.97 -19.73
C PRO A 293 -1.90 -4.64 -19.09
N SER A 294 -2.84 -3.71 -18.92
CA SER A 294 -2.61 -2.40 -18.28
C SER A 294 -2.24 -2.48 -16.80
N PHE A 295 -2.57 -3.59 -16.13
CA PHE A 295 -2.14 -3.78 -14.73
C PHE A 295 -0.63 -4.08 -14.64
N VAL A 296 -0.11 -4.88 -15.55
CA VAL A 296 1.32 -5.26 -15.59
C VAL A 296 2.16 -4.18 -16.30
N HIS A 297 1.59 -3.55 -17.33
CA HIS A 297 2.22 -2.51 -18.12
C HIS A 297 1.31 -1.27 -18.15
N PRO A 298 1.48 -0.30 -17.23
CA PRO A 298 0.69 0.92 -17.23
C PRO A 298 0.70 1.63 -18.58
N GLU A 299 -0.46 2.10 -19.03
CA GLU A 299 -0.62 2.77 -20.35
C GLU A 299 0.24 4.02 -20.47
N ASP A 300 0.51 4.70 -19.37
CA ASP A 300 1.34 5.90 -19.29
C ASP A 300 2.83 5.63 -19.02
N LEU A 301 3.30 4.37 -19.16
CA LEU A 301 4.67 3.96 -18.84
C LEU A 301 5.72 4.86 -19.51
N ALA A 302 5.54 5.20 -20.78
CA ALA A 302 6.44 6.10 -21.50
C ALA A 302 6.48 7.52 -20.88
N ALA A 303 5.35 8.02 -20.41
CA ALA A 303 5.27 9.30 -19.69
C ALA A 303 5.94 9.23 -18.33
N LEU A 304 5.82 8.09 -17.65
CA LEU A 304 6.45 7.84 -16.35
C LEU A 304 7.98 7.72 -16.44
N MET A 305 8.52 7.27 -17.56
CA MET A 305 9.98 7.20 -17.79
C MET A 305 10.68 8.55 -17.58
N THR A 306 9.99 9.66 -17.82
CA THR A 306 10.51 11.00 -17.57
C THR A 306 10.01 11.61 -16.27
N GLY A 307 9.16 10.91 -15.54
CA GLY A 307 8.49 11.37 -14.34
C GLY A 307 8.71 10.50 -13.11
N SER A 308 9.90 9.85 -12.97
CA SER A 308 10.22 8.98 -11.84
C SER A 308 9.89 9.60 -10.45
N HIS A 309 10.06 8.85 -9.37
CA HIS A 309 9.79 9.31 -8.01
C HIS A 309 10.58 10.58 -7.62
N ALA A 310 11.79 10.77 -8.17
CA ALA A 310 12.57 11.97 -7.91
C ALA A 310 11.97 13.21 -8.59
N PRO A 311 11.92 14.37 -7.93
CA PRO A 311 11.71 15.65 -8.61
C PRO A 311 12.82 15.85 -9.65
N ARG A 312 12.50 16.49 -10.78
CA ARG A 312 13.54 16.98 -11.68
C ARG A 312 14.36 18.02 -10.92
N SER A 313 15.66 17.89 -10.96
CA SER A 313 16.61 18.88 -10.46
C SER A 313 16.50 20.18 -11.26
#